data_469f98010a2e972707fc36a04c3e3115
#
_entry.id   469f98010a2e972707fc36a04c3e3115
#
_cell.length_a   1.000
_cell.length_b   1.000
_cell.length_c   1.000
_cell.angle_alpha   90.00
_cell.angle_beta   90.00
_cell.angle_gamma   90.00
#
_symmetry.space_group_name_H-M   'P 1'
#
loop_
_entity.id
_entity.type
_entity.pdbx_description
1 polymer ?
#
loop_
_entity_poly.entity_id
_entity_poly.type
_entity_poly.pdbx_seq_one_letter_code
_entity_poly.pdbx_strand_id
1 'polypeptide(L)'
;MRDESGLLRVFMASKSDGYPVIYADAPLAIKNEAFGVSELIEINGKSDPYRVTAYRDEAGNLRIVQYAKFNKYWSLGSDSEIESSNPTEYVVFLIAGQSNAQGMGAAAKSPSVNPGIAYQYYGGNLTPVLGDPVGNASTGSAWPAFANEFYRRTGLGVVFIPAAIGSSGLAAIASLPANGGNGQNWSGTGTLRGTAIARYNDAISALESGGFAYRFGGVLWSQGERDARCLPSASNKITEQDYKNEFSNLKSYFSETFGEKFVWILSQTGGDDAGIDAQGLADMRRLQREIVRSTSGVYFGWNGAYNLIARGLMRSHDFPNDPDNVNRSHYSQQGYNEMGTAMAVVASAVAIGNS
;
A
#
# COMPACT_ATOMS: atom_id res chain seq x y z
N MET A 1 -9.48 -30.17 7.52
CA MET A 1 -9.50 -31.22 8.59
C MET A 1 -8.22 -31.13 9.37
N ARG A 2 -8.26 -31.28 10.68
CA ARG A 2 -7.04 -31.50 11.45
C ARG A 2 -6.71 -32.97 11.36
N ASP A 3 -5.43 -33.29 11.18
CA ASP A 3 -4.97 -34.66 11.29
C ASP A 3 -4.81 -35.10 12.77
N GLU A 4 -4.42 -36.34 12.98
CA GLU A 4 -4.21 -36.91 14.32
C GLU A 4 -3.18 -36.14 15.16
N SER A 5 -2.34 -35.29 14.53
CA SER A 5 -1.38 -34.40 15.19
C SER A 5 -1.96 -33.02 15.53
N GLY A 6 -3.24 -32.75 15.17
CA GLY A 6 -3.90 -31.46 15.40
C GLY A 6 -3.58 -30.37 14.37
N LEU A 7 -2.81 -30.68 13.34
CA LEU A 7 -2.51 -29.76 12.25
C LEU A 7 -3.72 -29.55 11.34
N LEU A 8 -3.97 -28.31 10.98
CA LEU A 8 -5.03 -27.94 10.05
C LEU A 8 -4.61 -28.35 8.62
N ARG A 9 -5.34 -29.28 8.02
CA ARG A 9 -5.18 -29.61 6.60
C ARG A 9 -6.14 -28.78 5.77
N VAL A 10 -5.58 -28.05 4.83
CA VAL A 10 -6.29 -27.19 3.90
C VAL A 10 -6.38 -27.92 2.56
N PHE A 11 -7.61 -28.17 2.07
CA PHE A 11 -7.82 -28.71 0.73
C PHE A 11 -8.09 -27.56 -0.23
N MET A 12 -7.33 -27.49 -1.32
CA MET A 12 -7.59 -26.57 -2.42
C MET A 12 -8.42 -27.28 -3.48
N ALA A 13 -9.63 -26.78 -3.73
CA ALA A 13 -10.41 -27.13 -4.91
C ALA A 13 -10.38 -25.94 -5.86
N SER A 14 -10.02 -26.15 -7.13
CA SER A 14 -10.18 -25.11 -8.14
C SER A 14 -11.65 -25.10 -8.57
N LYS A 15 -12.31 -23.94 -8.47
CA LYS A 15 -13.52 -23.68 -9.25
C LYS A 15 -13.14 -23.36 -10.69
N SER A 16 -14.10 -23.43 -11.58
CA SER A 16 -13.98 -23.13 -13.02
C SER A 16 -13.45 -21.71 -13.32
N ASP A 17 -13.34 -20.85 -12.33
CA ASP A 17 -12.81 -19.47 -12.41
C ASP A 17 -11.31 -19.38 -12.01
N GLY A 18 -10.67 -20.51 -11.73
CA GLY A 18 -9.22 -20.56 -11.46
C GLY A 18 -8.78 -20.13 -10.07
N TYR A 19 -9.70 -19.75 -9.18
CA TYR A 19 -9.35 -19.36 -7.82
C TYR A 19 -9.42 -20.54 -6.84
N PRO A 20 -8.40 -20.75 -5.99
CA PRO A 20 -8.47 -21.79 -4.96
C PRO A 20 -9.48 -21.41 -3.87
N VAL A 21 -10.35 -22.34 -3.53
CA VAL A 21 -11.27 -22.23 -2.39
C VAL A 21 -10.76 -23.15 -1.29
N ILE A 22 -10.52 -22.58 -0.10
CA ILE A 22 -10.10 -23.35 1.06
C ILE A 22 -11.32 -23.58 1.96
N TYR A 23 -11.59 -24.82 2.26
CA TYR A 23 -12.58 -25.24 3.24
C TYR A 23 -11.87 -25.62 4.54
N ALA A 24 -12.21 -24.95 5.63
CA ALA A 24 -11.78 -25.33 6.97
C ALA A 24 -13.00 -25.75 7.78
N ASP A 25 -13.09 -27.02 8.14
CA ASP A 25 -14.22 -27.59 8.88
C ASP A 25 -14.20 -27.35 10.41
N ALA A 26 -13.24 -26.56 10.90
CA ALA A 26 -13.17 -26.23 12.32
C ALA A 26 -13.08 -24.72 12.53
N PRO A 27 -13.70 -24.16 13.59
CA PRO A 27 -13.44 -22.79 13.95
C PRO A 27 -11.98 -22.69 14.36
N LEU A 28 -11.19 -22.02 13.54
CA LEU A 28 -9.88 -21.56 13.98
C LEU A 28 -10.13 -20.65 15.18
N ALA A 29 -9.73 -21.08 16.37
CA ALA A 29 -9.67 -20.25 17.55
C ALA A 29 -8.55 -19.23 17.32
N ILE A 30 -8.83 -18.22 16.52
CA ILE A 30 -8.00 -17.03 16.46
C ILE A 30 -8.33 -16.29 17.74
N LYS A 31 -7.43 -16.35 18.72
CA LYS A 31 -7.44 -15.38 19.80
C LYS A 31 -7.48 -14.00 19.16
N ASN A 32 -8.32 -13.17 19.68
CA ASN A 32 -8.75 -11.86 19.23
C ASN A 32 -7.59 -10.85 19.17
N GLU A 33 -6.61 -11.07 18.31
CA GLU A 33 -5.46 -10.19 18.14
C GLU A 33 -5.15 -10.06 16.67
N ALA A 34 -5.37 -8.85 16.18
CA ALA A 34 -4.81 -8.20 15.00
C ALA A 34 -4.73 -9.03 13.71
N PHE A 35 -5.50 -8.64 12.75
CA PHE A 35 -5.40 -9.00 11.33
C PHE A 35 -3.96 -8.93 10.83
N GLY A 36 -3.46 -10.04 10.39
CA GLY A 36 -2.10 -10.18 9.88
C GLY A 36 -1.44 -11.48 10.32
N VAL A 37 -2.18 -12.57 10.46
CA VAL A 37 -1.59 -13.88 10.72
C VAL A 37 -1.00 -14.40 9.43
N SER A 38 0.32 -14.32 9.31
CA SER A 38 1.05 -15.13 8.35
C SER A 38 1.33 -16.47 8.99
N GLU A 39 0.46 -17.43 8.77
CA GLU A 39 0.76 -18.83 9.12
C GLU A 39 1.46 -19.52 7.95
N LEU A 40 2.49 -20.31 8.27
CA LEU A 40 3.05 -21.27 7.35
C LEU A 40 2.05 -22.43 7.26
N ILE A 41 1.44 -22.59 6.11
CA ILE A 41 0.52 -23.70 5.85
C ILE A 41 1.24 -24.68 4.93
N GLU A 42 1.45 -25.91 5.42
CA GLU A 42 1.87 -27.03 4.56
C GLU A 42 0.68 -27.44 3.68
N ILE A 43 0.82 -27.30 2.37
CA ILE A 43 -0.19 -27.72 1.41
C ILE A 43 0.25 -29.02 0.75
N ASN A 44 -0.57 -30.07 0.90
CA ASN A 44 -0.44 -31.37 0.23
C ASN A 44 0.80 -32.20 0.57
N GLY A 45 1.31 -32.15 1.80
CA GLY A 45 2.40 -33.06 2.24
C GLY A 45 3.69 -32.94 1.43
N LYS A 46 3.85 -31.87 0.66
CA LYS A 46 5.11 -31.52 -0.01
C LYS A 46 5.84 -30.49 0.83
N SER A 47 7.13 -30.68 0.97
CA SER A 47 8.04 -29.84 1.77
C SER A 47 8.26 -28.41 1.24
N ASP A 48 7.36 -27.88 0.43
CA ASP A 48 7.41 -26.52 -0.06
C ASP A 48 6.45 -25.65 0.77
N PRO A 49 6.93 -24.84 1.71
CA PRO A 49 6.06 -24.01 2.54
C PRO A 49 5.47 -22.87 1.70
N TYR A 50 4.15 -22.66 1.86
CA TYR A 50 3.46 -21.49 1.31
C TYR A 50 3.10 -20.56 2.46
N ARG A 51 3.30 -19.26 2.24
CA ARG A 51 2.77 -18.23 3.13
C ARG A 51 1.44 -17.77 2.59
N VAL A 52 0.41 -17.84 3.42
CA VAL A 52 -0.96 -17.45 3.06
C VAL A 52 -1.37 -16.27 3.92
N THR A 53 -1.80 -15.20 3.28
CA THR A 53 -2.49 -14.10 3.96
C THR A 53 -3.98 -14.30 3.75
N ALA A 54 -4.70 -14.51 4.84
CA ALA A 54 -6.13 -14.75 4.81
C ALA A 54 -6.86 -13.79 5.76
N TYR A 55 -8.14 -13.50 5.47
CA TYR A 55 -9.03 -12.76 6.37
C TYR A 55 -10.38 -13.47 6.45
N ARG A 56 -11.15 -13.19 7.51
CA ARG A 56 -12.54 -13.61 7.59
C ARG A 56 -13.44 -12.50 7.04
N ASP A 57 -14.35 -12.88 6.16
CA ASP A 57 -15.40 -11.96 5.71
C ASP A 57 -16.50 -11.80 6.79
N GLU A 58 -17.45 -10.90 6.52
CA GLU A 58 -18.55 -10.61 7.44
C GLU A 58 -19.45 -11.83 7.75
N ALA A 59 -19.44 -12.83 6.88
CA ALA A 59 -20.13 -14.11 7.07
C ALA A 59 -19.26 -15.15 7.82
N GLY A 60 -18.06 -14.77 8.27
CA GLY A 60 -17.14 -15.64 8.99
C GLY A 60 -16.31 -16.59 8.11
N ASN A 61 -16.42 -16.50 6.77
CA ASN A 61 -15.68 -17.36 5.86
C ASN A 61 -14.21 -16.89 5.75
N LEU A 62 -13.29 -17.84 5.76
CA LEU A 62 -11.88 -17.57 5.53
C LEU A 62 -11.66 -17.24 4.04
N ARG A 63 -11.11 -16.08 3.75
CA ARG A 63 -10.73 -15.63 2.40
C ARG A 63 -9.22 -15.51 2.30
N ILE A 64 -8.63 -16.16 1.32
CA ILE A 64 -7.21 -16.01 1.01
C ILE A 64 -7.06 -14.82 0.08
N VAL A 65 -6.26 -13.86 0.53
CA VAL A 65 -5.93 -12.65 -0.25
C VAL A 65 -4.68 -12.87 -1.07
N GLN A 66 -3.76 -13.69 -0.55
CA GLN A 66 -2.48 -13.91 -1.20
C GLN A 66 -1.88 -15.25 -0.77
N TYR A 67 -1.26 -15.94 -1.71
CA TYR A 67 -0.34 -17.04 -1.42
C TYR A 67 0.94 -16.84 -2.24
N ALA A 68 2.08 -17.16 -1.64
CA ALA A 68 3.36 -17.14 -2.34
C ALA A 68 4.09 -18.46 -2.07
N LYS A 69 4.65 -19.06 -3.13
CA LYS A 69 5.54 -20.21 -3.01
C LYS A 69 6.88 -19.71 -2.50
N PHE A 70 7.33 -20.20 -1.35
CA PHE A 70 8.69 -19.95 -0.87
C PHE A 70 9.67 -20.81 -1.65
N ASN A 71 10.50 -20.20 -2.47
CA ASN A 71 11.74 -20.84 -2.88
C ASN A 71 12.64 -20.95 -1.65
N LYS A 72 13.15 -22.17 -1.40
CA LYS A 72 14.07 -22.53 -0.33
C LYS A 72 14.93 -21.38 0.16
N TYR A 73 15.05 -21.20 1.44
CA TYR A 73 15.94 -20.35 2.22
C TYR A 73 15.23 -19.21 2.99
N TRP A 74 14.42 -19.62 3.98
CA TRP A 74 14.19 -18.79 5.15
C TRP A 74 14.27 -19.67 6.38
N SER A 75 15.46 -19.85 6.92
CA SER A 75 15.60 -20.27 8.31
C SER A 75 15.22 -19.06 9.18
N LEU A 76 14.34 -19.28 10.16
CA LEU A 76 14.28 -18.46 11.37
C LEU A 76 15.56 -18.75 12.16
N GLY A 77 16.66 -18.30 11.67
CA GLY A 77 17.96 -18.50 12.28
C GLY A 77 18.69 -17.19 12.27
N SER A 78 18.93 -16.69 13.48
CA SER A 78 19.94 -15.66 13.83
C SER A 78 20.09 -14.52 12.83
N ASP A 79 20.12 -13.31 13.33
CA ASP A 79 20.63 -12.11 12.69
C ASP A 79 22.02 -12.34 12.07
N SER A 80 22.08 -13.15 11.00
CA SER A 80 23.22 -13.10 10.11
C SER A 80 23.03 -11.78 9.36
N GLU A 81 23.86 -10.83 9.70
CA GLU A 81 24.11 -9.61 8.95
C GLU A 81 24.11 -10.01 7.47
N ILE A 82 23.08 -9.55 6.74
CA ILE A 82 23.17 -9.54 5.28
C ILE A 82 24.38 -8.66 5.03
N GLU A 83 25.46 -9.25 4.54
CA GLU A 83 26.62 -8.48 4.11
C GLU A 83 26.07 -7.35 3.25
N SER A 84 26.30 -6.12 3.66
CA SER A 84 25.72 -4.91 3.04
C SER A 84 26.40 -4.64 1.70
N SER A 85 26.18 -5.53 0.73
CA SER A 85 26.48 -5.20 -0.65
C SER A 85 25.41 -4.22 -1.14
N ASN A 86 25.83 -3.07 -1.64
CA ASN A 86 24.91 -2.14 -2.30
C ASN A 86 24.13 -2.87 -3.38
N PRO A 87 22.83 -2.61 -3.51
CA PRO A 87 22.02 -3.18 -4.58
C PRO A 87 22.67 -2.93 -5.94
N THR A 88 22.68 -3.93 -6.79
CA THR A 88 23.15 -3.81 -8.18
C THR A 88 22.03 -3.32 -9.11
N GLU A 89 20.81 -3.39 -8.68
CA GLU A 89 19.62 -2.97 -9.43
C GLU A 89 18.59 -2.32 -8.49
N TYR A 90 17.84 -1.37 -9.01
CA TYR A 90 16.81 -0.61 -8.29
C TYR A 90 15.45 -0.78 -8.92
N VAL A 91 14.42 -0.84 -8.08
CA VAL A 91 13.02 -0.85 -8.50
C VAL A 91 12.41 0.52 -8.24
N VAL A 92 11.90 1.14 -9.29
CA VAL A 92 11.36 2.50 -9.26
C VAL A 92 9.88 2.45 -8.93
N PHE A 93 9.46 3.16 -7.90
CA PHE A 93 8.05 3.27 -7.50
C PHE A 93 7.57 4.72 -7.52
N LEU A 94 6.47 4.97 -8.23
CA LEU A 94 5.75 6.24 -8.17
C LEU A 94 4.84 6.25 -6.94
N ILE A 95 5.08 7.16 -6.00
CA ILE A 95 4.20 7.38 -4.84
C ILE A 95 3.15 8.39 -5.21
N ALA A 96 1.88 7.99 -5.25
CA ALA A 96 0.77 8.83 -5.66
C ALA A 96 -0.43 8.72 -4.70
N GLY A 97 -1.31 9.72 -4.73
CA GLY A 97 -2.47 9.78 -3.84
C GLY A 97 -2.53 11.08 -3.04
N GLN A 98 -2.95 10.99 -1.78
CA GLN A 98 -3.12 12.15 -0.91
C GLN A 98 -2.23 12.10 0.35
N SER A 99 -2.63 12.77 1.43
CA SER A 99 -1.81 12.94 2.64
C SER A 99 -1.28 11.65 3.26
N ASN A 100 -2.04 10.55 3.23
CA ASN A 100 -1.56 9.26 3.73
C ASN A 100 -0.51 8.61 2.81
N ALA A 101 -0.48 8.93 1.51
CA ALA A 101 0.63 8.59 0.63
C ALA A 101 1.83 9.52 0.83
N GLN A 102 1.57 10.79 1.12
CA GLN A 102 2.61 11.78 1.39
C GLN A 102 3.37 11.49 2.70
N GLY A 103 2.62 11.20 3.77
CA GLY A 103 3.16 10.96 5.10
C GLY A 103 2.91 12.13 6.06
N MET A 104 2.32 11.79 7.20
CA MET A 104 1.92 12.74 8.26
C MET A 104 2.26 12.19 9.66
N GLY A 105 3.16 11.22 9.75
CA GLY A 105 3.58 10.58 10.99
C GLY A 105 4.68 11.36 11.73
N ALA A 106 5.27 10.74 12.73
CA ALA A 106 6.37 11.29 13.52
C ALA A 106 7.72 10.78 12.99
N ALA A 107 8.42 11.57 12.18
CA ALA A 107 9.69 11.18 11.55
C ALA A 107 10.73 10.61 12.53
N ALA A 108 10.77 11.13 13.77
CA ALA A 108 11.67 10.61 14.80
C ALA A 108 11.40 9.15 15.22
N LYS A 109 10.22 8.61 14.88
CA LYS A 109 9.82 7.21 15.11
C LYS A 109 9.87 6.37 13.83
N SER A 110 10.26 6.96 12.71
CA SER A 110 10.47 6.27 11.45
C SER A 110 11.75 5.43 11.50
N PRO A 111 11.81 4.26 10.87
CA PRO A 111 13.05 3.49 10.82
C PRO A 111 14.10 4.20 9.98
N SER A 112 15.36 4.08 10.38
CA SER A 112 16.49 4.43 9.53
C SER A 112 16.57 3.46 8.34
N VAL A 113 17.19 3.93 7.26
CA VAL A 113 17.44 3.15 6.03
C VAL A 113 18.95 3.12 5.81
N ASN A 114 19.51 1.95 5.59
CA ASN A 114 20.94 1.82 5.33
C ASN A 114 21.34 2.56 4.03
N PRO A 115 22.49 3.23 4.01
CA PRO A 115 22.98 3.91 2.82
C PRO A 115 23.02 2.97 1.60
N GLY A 116 22.62 3.50 0.45
CA GLY A 116 22.66 2.79 -0.84
C GLY A 116 21.44 1.92 -1.15
N ILE A 117 20.59 1.55 -0.19
CA ILE A 117 19.43 0.69 -0.50
C ILE A 117 18.19 1.47 -0.98
N ALA A 118 18.12 2.76 -0.71
CA ALA A 118 17.00 3.57 -1.17
C ALA A 118 17.43 4.96 -1.62
N TYR A 119 16.77 5.44 -2.67
CA TYR A 119 16.87 6.79 -3.21
C TYR A 119 15.48 7.39 -3.40
N GLN A 120 15.43 8.70 -3.54
CA GLN A 120 14.25 9.42 -3.99
C GLN A 120 14.61 10.44 -5.06
N TYR A 121 13.72 10.64 -6.03
CA TYR A 121 13.79 11.77 -6.93
C TYR A 121 12.76 12.82 -6.51
N TYR A 122 13.23 13.91 -5.93
CA TYR A 122 12.39 14.98 -5.42
C TYR A 122 13.06 16.34 -5.57
N GLY A 123 12.30 17.38 -5.93
CA GLY A 123 12.84 18.73 -6.12
C GLY A 123 13.91 18.84 -7.21
N GLY A 124 13.84 17.98 -8.24
CA GLY A 124 14.82 17.94 -9.34
C GLY A 124 16.12 17.17 -9.03
N ASN A 125 16.18 16.49 -7.88
CA ASN A 125 17.40 15.82 -7.43
C ASN A 125 17.15 14.36 -7.07
N LEU A 126 18.09 13.49 -7.47
CA LEU A 126 18.18 12.11 -6.98
C LEU A 126 19.04 12.10 -5.70
N THR A 127 18.43 11.77 -4.57
CA THR A 127 19.09 11.80 -3.27
C THR A 127 18.90 10.50 -2.49
N PRO A 128 19.87 10.07 -1.65
CA PRO A 128 19.69 8.93 -0.77
C PRO A 128 18.53 9.14 0.20
N VAL A 129 17.79 8.06 0.50
CA VAL A 129 16.82 7.98 1.60
C VAL A 129 17.51 7.28 2.77
N LEU A 130 17.75 8.01 3.86
CA LEU A 130 18.33 7.48 5.08
C LEU A 130 17.31 7.37 6.23
N GLY A 131 16.07 7.76 5.97
CA GLY A 131 14.93 7.83 6.85
C GLY A 131 13.94 8.88 6.35
N ASP A 132 13.01 9.30 7.18
CA ASP A 132 12.10 10.39 6.85
C ASP A 132 12.74 11.77 7.04
N PRO A 133 12.27 12.81 6.33
CA PRO A 133 11.12 12.77 5.42
C PRO A 133 11.45 12.24 4.02
N VAL A 134 10.49 11.54 3.41
CA VAL A 134 10.54 11.17 2.00
C VAL A 134 9.62 12.09 1.18
N GLY A 135 10.17 12.69 0.13
CA GLY A 135 9.44 13.63 -0.73
C GLY A 135 9.02 14.89 0.01
N ASN A 136 7.76 15.25 -0.15
CA ASN A 136 7.12 16.38 0.50
C ASN A 136 6.45 16.05 1.83
N ALA A 137 6.77 14.91 2.43
CA ALA A 137 6.35 14.63 3.80
C ALA A 137 6.88 15.75 4.71
N SER A 138 6.00 16.43 5.41
CA SER A 138 6.40 17.42 6.42
C SER A 138 6.93 16.75 7.67
N THR A 139 6.59 15.49 7.86
CA THR A 139 6.90 14.65 9.01
C THR A 139 7.19 13.21 8.54
N GLY A 140 6.79 12.17 9.26
CA GLY A 140 7.09 10.79 8.91
C GLY A 140 6.14 10.15 7.91
N SER A 141 6.62 9.13 7.22
CA SER A 141 5.91 8.44 6.14
C SER A 141 6.03 6.90 6.26
N ALA A 142 5.43 6.19 5.32
CA ALA A 142 5.51 4.73 5.21
C ALA A 142 6.80 4.25 4.49
N TRP A 143 7.50 5.12 3.81
CA TRP A 143 8.45 4.74 2.77
C TRP A 143 9.78 4.22 3.28
N PRO A 144 10.34 4.70 4.41
CA PRO A 144 11.53 4.07 5.00
C PRO A 144 11.27 2.61 5.42
N ALA A 145 10.10 2.31 6.00
CA ALA A 145 9.73 0.95 6.35
C ALA A 145 9.52 0.08 5.09
N PHE A 146 8.92 0.66 4.04
CA PHE A 146 8.82 -0.01 2.74
C PHE A 146 10.19 -0.36 2.18
N ALA A 147 11.14 0.59 2.15
CA ALA A 147 12.48 0.39 1.59
C ALA A 147 13.20 -0.77 2.28
N ASN A 148 13.22 -0.77 3.61
CA ASN A 148 13.87 -1.80 4.41
C ASN A 148 13.27 -3.18 4.15
N GLU A 149 11.94 -3.31 4.16
CA GLU A 149 11.27 -4.60 3.95
C GLU A 149 11.41 -5.09 2.50
N PHE A 150 11.32 -4.18 1.51
CA PHE A 150 11.51 -4.53 0.11
C PHE A 150 12.92 -5.06 -0.15
N TYR A 151 13.95 -4.33 0.32
CA TYR A 151 15.34 -4.77 0.22
C TYR A 151 15.57 -6.11 0.93
N ARG A 152 15.07 -6.25 2.14
CA ARG A 152 15.17 -7.50 2.91
C ARG A 152 14.62 -8.70 2.16
N ARG A 153 13.56 -8.51 1.35
CA ARG A 153 12.91 -9.59 0.59
C ARG A 153 13.58 -9.89 -0.73
N THR A 154 14.17 -8.91 -1.35
CA THR A 154 14.53 -8.98 -2.77
C THR A 154 16.02 -8.82 -3.03
N GLY A 155 16.75 -8.19 -2.11
CA GLY A 155 18.11 -7.71 -2.34
C GLY A 155 18.20 -6.54 -3.31
N LEU A 156 17.06 -6.07 -3.85
CA LEU A 156 17.01 -4.95 -4.79
C LEU A 156 16.82 -3.64 -4.04
N GLY A 157 17.47 -2.58 -4.52
CA GLY A 157 17.22 -1.24 -4.02
C GLY A 157 15.89 -0.67 -4.50
N VAL A 158 15.49 0.45 -3.91
CA VAL A 158 14.29 1.18 -4.33
C VAL A 158 14.62 2.61 -4.71
N VAL A 159 13.90 3.13 -5.71
CA VAL A 159 13.86 4.57 -6.00
C VAL A 159 12.43 5.03 -5.88
N PHE A 160 12.18 5.97 -4.98
CA PHE A 160 10.89 6.59 -4.83
C PHE A 160 10.75 7.85 -5.69
N ILE A 161 9.60 8.01 -6.33
CA ILE A 161 9.20 9.23 -7.02
C ILE A 161 7.96 9.79 -6.31
N PRO A 162 8.14 10.63 -5.27
CA PRO A 162 7.04 11.20 -4.51
C PRO A 162 6.24 12.22 -5.36
N ALA A 163 4.96 11.92 -5.61
CA ALA A 163 4.02 12.77 -6.34
C ALA A 163 2.71 13.00 -5.57
N ALA A 164 2.53 12.39 -4.40
CA ALA A 164 1.33 12.55 -3.59
C ALA A 164 1.15 13.98 -3.08
N ILE A 165 -0.10 14.45 -3.05
CA ILE A 165 -0.47 15.79 -2.58
C ILE A 165 -1.60 15.70 -1.57
N GLY A 166 -1.38 16.24 -0.37
CA GLY A 166 -2.38 16.27 0.71
C GLY A 166 -3.67 16.96 0.29
N SER A 167 -4.79 16.46 0.77
CA SER A 167 -6.15 16.97 0.47
C SER A 167 -6.57 16.96 -1.00
N SER A 168 -5.83 16.25 -1.88
CA SER A 168 -6.23 16.05 -3.27
C SER A 168 -7.35 15.01 -3.39
N GLY A 169 -8.29 15.23 -4.31
CA GLY A 169 -9.30 14.26 -4.69
C GLY A 169 -8.86 13.42 -5.89
N LEU A 170 -9.46 12.23 -6.06
CA LEU A 170 -9.45 11.55 -7.34
C LEU A 170 -10.44 12.23 -8.29
N ALA A 171 -11.68 12.43 -7.85
CA ALA A 171 -12.66 13.22 -8.56
C ALA A 171 -12.42 14.73 -8.40
N ALA A 172 -12.60 15.50 -9.48
CA ALA A 172 -12.40 16.95 -9.47
C ALA A 172 -13.27 17.66 -8.42
N ILE A 173 -14.53 17.26 -8.30
CA ILE A 173 -15.49 17.83 -7.33
C ILE A 173 -15.00 17.64 -5.89
N ALA A 174 -14.45 16.45 -5.58
CA ALA A 174 -13.96 16.16 -4.22
C ALA A 174 -12.80 17.09 -3.82
N SER A 175 -12.02 17.57 -4.77
CA SER A 175 -10.86 18.44 -4.51
C SER A 175 -11.20 19.92 -4.32
N LEU A 176 -12.44 20.34 -4.59
CA LEU A 176 -12.83 21.74 -4.46
C LEU A 176 -12.68 22.25 -3.01
N PRO A 177 -12.26 23.49 -2.80
CA PRO A 177 -12.17 24.09 -1.47
C PRO A 177 -13.50 24.05 -0.71
N ALA A 178 -14.64 24.22 -1.39
CA ALA A 178 -15.98 24.09 -0.82
C ALA A 178 -16.28 22.69 -0.24
N ASN A 179 -15.53 21.68 -0.67
CA ASN A 179 -15.60 20.30 -0.17
C ASN A 179 -14.37 19.96 0.71
N GLY A 180 -13.61 20.98 1.14
CA GLY A 180 -12.42 20.87 1.98
C GLY A 180 -11.18 20.35 1.25
N GLY A 181 -11.17 20.34 -0.08
CA GLY A 181 -10.00 20.02 -0.90
C GLY A 181 -9.06 21.21 -1.06
N ASN A 182 -7.94 20.99 -1.71
CA ASN A 182 -6.94 22.02 -2.03
C ASN A 182 -6.99 22.49 -3.49
N GLY A 183 -8.01 22.12 -4.25
CA GLY A 183 -8.18 22.40 -5.68
C GLY A 183 -7.42 21.46 -6.61
N GLN A 184 -6.56 20.59 -6.10
CA GLN A 184 -5.74 19.66 -6.91
C GLN A 184 -6.38 18.28 -6.95
N ASN A 185 -6.40 17.67 -8.14
CA ASN A 185 -7.00 16.35 -8.31
C ASN A 185 -6.27 15.49 -9.37
N TRP A 186 -6.58 14.20 -9.33
CA TRP A 186 -6.04 13.17 -10.21
C TRP A 186 -6.92 12.87 -11.42
N SER A 187 -8.09 13.52 -11.52
CA SER A 187 -9.04 13.32 -12.62
C SER A 187 -8.50 13.76 -13.99
N GLY A 188 -9.29 13.51 -15.02
CA GLY A 188 -8.99 13.96 -16.39
C GLY A 188 -8.75 15.45 -16.54
N THR A 189 -9.34 16.27 -15.68
CA THR A 189 -9.22 17.74 -15.69
C THR A 189 -8.16 18.25 -14.72
N GLY A 190 -7.57 17.37 -13.88
CA GLY A 190 -6.55 17.73 -12.90
C GLY A 190 -5.14 17.72 -13.48
N THR A 191 -4.25 18.43 -12.78
CA THR A 191 -2.84 18.53 -13.17
C THR A 191 -1.95 17.45 -12.57
N LEU A 192 -2.40 16.75 -11.49
CA LEU A 192 -1.52 15.87 -10.71
C LEU A 192 -1.01 14.68 -11.52
N ARG A 193 -1.87 14.09 -12.37
CA ARG A 193 -1.48 12.95 -13.21
C ARG A 193 -0.37 13.31 -14.19
N GLY A 194 -0.46 14.46 -14.86
CA GLY A 194 0.58 14.95 -15.77
C GLY A 194 1.87 15.32 -15.04
N THR A 195 1.75 15.97 -13.87
CA THR A 195 2.90 16.29 -13.02
C THR A 195 3.63 15.02 -12.54
N ALA A 196 2.89 13.97 -12.20
CA ALA A 196 3.48 12.69 -11.77
C ALA A 196 4.27 12.03 -12.90
N ILE A 197 3.73 12.01 -14.13
CA ILE A 197 4.44 11.48 -15.31
C ILE A 197 5.67 12.32 -15.66
N ALA A 198 5.56 13.64 -15.65
CA ALA A 198 6.72 14.51 -15.88
C ALA A 198 7.84 14.22 -14.88
N ARG A 199 7.50 14.14 -13.59
CA ARG A 199 8.47 13.81 -12.53
C ARG A 199 9.07 12.41 -12.71
N TYR A 200 8.27 11.43 -13.17
CA TYR A 200 8.79 10.11 -13.50
C TYR A 200 9.83 10.20 -14.62
N ASN A 201 9.53 10.88 -15.72
CA ASN A 201 10.47 11.02 -16.85
C ASN A 201 11.76 11.70 -16.42
N ASP A 202 11.68 12.76 -15.61
CA ASP A 202 12.85 13.43 -15.06
C ASP A 202 13.68 12.50 -14.16
N ALA A 203 13.02 11.70 -13.35
CA ALA A 203 13.67 10.71 -12.47
C ALA A 203 14.40 9.64 -13.30
N ILE A 204 13.77 9.13 -14.34
CA ILE A 204 14.39 8.15 -15.25
C ILE A 204 15.64 8.73 -15.89
N SER A 205 15.56 9.96 -16.41
CA SER A 205 16.72 10.66 -17.00
C SER A 205 17.86 10.82 -15.99
N ALA A 206 17.53 11.11 -14.72
CA ALA A 206 18.54 11.22 -13.66
C ALA A 206 19.18 9.87 -13.32
N LEU A 207 18.41 8.78 -13.30
CA LEU A 207 18.90 7.43 -13.06
C LEU A 207 19.84 6.97 -14.20
N GLU A 208 19.46 7.20 -15.46
CA GLU A 208 20.28 6.89 -16.63
C GLU A 208 21.60 7.66 -16.61
N SER A 209 21.52 8.96 -16.34
CA SER A 209 22.71 9.82 -16.22
C SER A 209 23.62 9.40 -15.06
N GLY A 210 23.05 8.87 -13.99
CA GLY A 210 23.77 8.34 -12.83
C GLY A 210 24.31 6.92 -13.00
N GLY A 211 24.01 6.25 -14.12
CA GLY A 211 24.44 4.87 -14.40
C GLY A 211 23.75 3.82 -13.53
N PHE A 212 22.54 4.11 -13.01
CA PHE A 212 21.77 3.15 -12.23
C PHE A 212 21.15 2.08 -13.14
N ALA A 213 21.32 0.82 -12.77
CA ALA A 213 20.47 -0.23 -13.32
C ALA A 213 19.11 -0.19 -12.61
N TYR A 214 18.03 -0.07 -13.38
CA TYR A 214 16.69 0.09 -12.80
C TYR A 214 15.61 -0.59 -13.65
N ARG A 215 14.45 -0.82 -13.00
CA ARG A 215 13.18 -1.18 -13.66
C ARG A 215 12.00 -0.51 -12.96
N PHE A 216 10.89 -0.31 -13.66
CA PHE A 216 9.68 0.22 -13.06
C PHE A 216 8.94 -0.87 -12.27
N GLY A 217 8.66 -0.61 -11.00
CA GLY A 217 7.97 -1.53 -10.09
C GLY A 217 6.47 -1.26 -9.95
N GLY A 218 6.03 -0.06 -10.27
CA GLY A 218 4.61 0.29 -10.23
C GLY A 218 4.28 1.55 -9.45
N VAL A 219 2.99 1.70 -9.18
CA VAL A 219 2.41 2.85 -8.45
C VAL A 219 2.03 2.42 -7.03
N LEU A 220 2.54 3.12 -6.03
CA LEU A 220 2.14 3.02 -4.63
C LEU A 220 1.07 4.09 -4.35
N TRP A 221 -0.16 3.63 -4.10
CA TRP A 221 -1.33 4.51 -4.04
C TRP A 221 -2.00 4.49 -2.67
N SER A 222 -2.17 5.68 -2.08
CA SER A 222 -3.02 5.87 -0.90
C SER A 222 -3.86 7.12 -1.06
N GLN A 223 -5.16 6.92 -1.33
CA GLN A 223 -6.13 8.00 -1.57
C GLN A 223 -7.54 7.45 -1.33
N GLY A 224 -8.47 8.33 -1.00
CA GLY A 224 -9.88 8.00 -0.86
C GLY A 224 -10.58 8.81 0.23
N GLU A 225 -9.87 9.33 1.21
CA GLU A 225 -10.44 10.06 2.33
C GLU A 225 -11.17 11.33 1.87
N ARG A 226 -10.62 12.02 0.85
CA ARG A 226 -11.24 13.21 0.32
C ARG A 226 -12.52 12.88 -0.44
N ASP A 227 -12.47 11.89 -1.30
CA ASP A 227 -13.62 11.45 -2.10
C ASP A 227 -14.70 10.80 -1.23
N ALA A 228 -14.32 10.11 -0.16
CA ALA A 228 -15.25 9.50 0.80
C ALA A 228 -16.24 10.53 1.38
N ARG A 229 -15.79 11.76 1.66
CA ARG A 229 -16.62 12.87 2.15
C ARG A 229 -17.63 13.36 1.14
N CYS A 230 -17.46 13.01 -0.12
CA CYS A 230 -18.31 13.41 -1.24
C CYS A 230 -19.26 12.32 -1.71
N LEU A 231 -19.13 11.09 -1.22
CA LEU A 231 -20.00 9.96 -1.57
C LEU A 231 -21.45 10.18 -1.12
N PRO A 232 -22.43 9.43 -1.69
CA PRO A 232 -23.85 9.56 -1.36
C PRO A 232 -24.15 9.43 0.13
N SER A 233 -23.46 8.56 0.84
CA SER A 233 -23.61 8.36 2.29
C SER A 233 -23.05 9.48 3.16
N ALA A 234 -22.28 10.41 2.58
CA ALA A 234 -21.72 11.57 3.28
C ALA A 234 -22.41 12.87 2.82
N SER A 235 -22.00 13.44 1.69
CA SER A 235 -22.54 14.72 1.21
C SER A 235 -23.15 14.68 -0.19
N ASN A 236 -23.18 13.51 -0.82
CA ASN A 236 -23.80 13.25 -2.12
C ASN A 236 -23.34 14.22 -3.23
N LYS A 237 -22.05 14.45 -3.35
CA LYS A 237 -21.43 15.32 -4.37
C LYS A 237 -20.91 14.52 -5.57
N ILE A 238 -20.52 13.26 -5.35
CA ILE A 238 -20.09 12.32 -6.39
C ILE A 238 -20.83 10.99 -6.19
N THR A 239 -21.01 10.23 -7.25
CA THR A 239 -21.49 8.85 -7.18
C THR A 239 -20.32 7.88 -6.97
N GLU A 240 -20.62 6.66 -6.54
CA GLU A 240 -19.64 5.57 -6.49
C GLU A 240 -19.08 5.27 -7.89
N GLN A 241 -19.90 5.39 -8.91
CA GLN A 241 -19.49 5.15 -10.29
C GLN A 241 -18.53 6.25 -10.79
N ASP A 242 -18.71 7.50 -10.37
CA ASP A 242 -17.77 8.57 -10.70
C ASP A 242 -16.37 8.25 -10.17
N TYR A 243 -16.26 7.78 -8.92
CA TYR A 243 -14.95 7.38 -8.35
C TYR A 243 -14.31 6.24 -9.13
N LYS A 244 -15.09 5.20 -9.48
CA LYS A 244 -14.59 4.06 -10.26
C LYS A 244 -14.15 4.48 -11.67
N ASN A 245 -14.92 5.34 -12.32
CA ASN A 245 -14.60 5.87 -13.64
C ASN A 245 -13.29 6.67 -13.62
N GLU A 246 -13.13 7.56 -12.63
CA GLU A 246 -11.91 8.36 -12.51
C GLU A 246 -10.69 7.49 -12.18
N PHE A 247 -10.86 6.43 -11.38
CA PHE A 247 -9.78 5.47 -11.14
C PHE A 247 -9.36 4.76 -12.44
N SER A 248 -10.33 4.30 -13.22
CA SER A 248 -10.09 3.63 -14.50
C SER A 248 -9.41 4.57 -15.49
N ASN A 249 -9.88 5.82 -15.59
CA ASN A 249 -9.30 6.85 -16.44
C ASN A 249 -7.84 7.15 -16.05
N LEU A 250 -7.57 7.27 -14.74
CA LEU A 250 -6.22 7.52 -14.24
C LEU A 250 -5.28 6.33 -14.55
N LYS A 251 -5.77 5.10 -14.34
CA LYS A 251 -5.00 3.89 -14.66
C LYS A 251 -4.69 3.82 -16.15
N SER A 252 -5.67 4.08 -17.03
CA SER A 252 -5.46 4.13 -18.48
C SER A 252 -4.45 5.20 -18.87
N TYR A 253 -4.54 6.39 -18.31
CA TYR A 253 -3.58 7.48 -18.55
C TYR A 253 -2.15 7.09 -18.16
N PHE A 254 -1.98 6.40 -17.04
CA PHE A 254 -0.66 5.92 -16.63
C PHE A 254 -0.15 4.77 -17.50
N SER A 255 -1.05 3.95 -18.06
CA SER A 255 -0.63 2.86 -18.96
C SER A 255 -0.02 3.34 -20.29
N GLU A 256 -0.33 4.56 -20.72
CA GLU A 256 0.33 5.19 -21.88
C GLU A 256 1.84 5.37 -21.66
N THR A 257 2.27 5.58 -20.42
CA THR A 257 3.70 5.73 -20.07
C THR A 257 4.33 4.43 -19.57
N PHE A 258 3.61 3.67 -18.73
CA PHE A 258 4.17 2.51 -18.04
C PHE A 258 3.87 1.18 -18.74
N GLY A 259 3.05 1.20 -19.79
CA GLY A 259 2.53 0.00 -20.45
C GLY A 259 1.35 -0.62 -19.71
N GLU A 260 0.59 -1.44 -20.37
CA GLU A 260 -0.66 -2.06 -19.87
C GLU A 260 -0.49 -2.91 -18.60
N LYS A 261 0.67 -3.51 -18.42
CA LYS A 261 0.96 -4.50 -17.37
C LYS A 261 1.56 -3.93 -16.09
N PHE A 262 1.66 -2.59 -15.97
CA PHE A 262 2.21 -2.03 -14.73
C PHE A 262 1.35 -2.36 -13.50
N VAL A 263 2.04 -2.47 -12.38
CA VAL A 263 1.44 -2.84 -11.09
C VAL A 263 0.94 -1.59 -10.36
N TRP A 264 -0.25 -1.70 -9.77
CA TRP A 264 -0.84 -0.69 -8.90
C TRP A 264 -1.06 -1.29 -7.51
N ILE A 265 -0.35 -0.78 -6.51
CA ILE A 265 -0.40 -1.27 -5.13
C ILE A 265 -1.14 -0.25 -4.27
N LEU A 266 -2.34 -0.62 -3.85
CA LEU A 266 -3.27 0.26 -3.16
C LEU A 266 -3.23 0.04 -1.65
N SER A 267 -3.03 1.12 -0.88
CA SER A 267 -3.35 1.16 0.54
C SER A 267 -4.82 1.52 0.72
N GLN A 268 -5.57 0.69 1.40
CA GLN A 268 -6.98 0.94 1.68
C GLN A 268 -7.15 2.14 2.61
N THR A 269 -8.14 2.99 2.31
CA THR A 269 -8.53 4.14 3.12
C THR A 269 -8.85 3.75 4.56
N GLY A 270 -8.36 4.53 5.51
CA GLY A 270 -8.56 4.29 6.94
C GLY A 270 -9.90 4.74 7.50
N GLY A 271 -9.93 4.85 8.81
CA GLY A 271 -11.00 5.47 9.56
C GLY A 271 -10.69 6.92 9.89
N ASP A 272 -11.64 7.57 10.54
CA ASP A 272 -11.51 8.89 11.14
C ASP A 272 -11.80 8.73 12.65
N ASP A 273 -10.85 9.06 13.53
CA ASP A 273 -10.99 8.87 14.96
C ASP A 273 -11.99 9.86 15.62
N ALA A 274 -12.41 10.90 14.88
CA ALA A 274 -13.55 11.74 15.26
C ALA A 274 -14.89 11.13 14.83
N GLY A 275 -14.89 10.11 13.98
CA GLY A 275 -16.10 9.47 13.45
C GLY A 275 -16.93 10.33 12.50
N ILE A 276 -16.39 11.49 12.04
CA ILE A 276 -17.15 12.47 11.28
C ILE A 276 -17.59 11.93 9.91
N ASP A 277 -16.76 11.15 9.26
CA ASP A 277 -17.02 10.63 7.92
C ASP A 277 -17.09 9.09 7.87
N ALA A 278 -17.46 8.47 8.98
CA ALA A 278 -17.36 7.02 9.18
C ALA A 278 -18.04 6.20 8.07
N GLN A 279 -19.26 6.59 7.65
CA GLN A 279 -20.01 5.87 6.61
C GLN A 279 -19.37 6.06 5.24
N GLY A 280 -19.02 7.28 4.86
CA GLY A 280 -18.34 7.56 3.59
C GLY A 280 -17.01 6.81 3.46
N LEU A 281 -16.23 6.73 4.56
CA LEU A 281 -14.99 5.95 4.61
C LEU A 281 -15.25 4.43 4.51
N ALA A 282 -16.33 3.93 5.11
CA ALA A 282 -16.72 2.53 4.98
C ALA A 282 -17.09 2.17 3.53
N ASP A 283 -17.87 3.04 2.86
CA ASP A 283 -18.23 2.88 1.46
C ASP A 283 -17.01 2.99 0.54
N MET A 284 -16.11 3.94 0.79
CA MET A 284 -14.86 4.04 0.06
C MET A 284 -14.03 2.75 0.16
N ARG A 285 -13.90 2.16 1.35
CA ARG A 285 -13.23 0.86 1.52
C ARG A 285 -13.90 -0.25 0.73
N ARG A 286 -15.23 -0.25 0.63
CA ARG A 286 -15.97 -1.20 -0.20
C ARG A 286 -15.66 -1.00 -1.69
N LEU A 287 -15.70 0.24 -2.18
CA LEU A 287 -15.35 0.59 -3.56
C LEU A 287 -13.93 0.18 -3.93
N GLN A 288 -12.98 0.43 -3.04
CA GLN A 288 -11.59 0.02 -3.26
C GLN A 288 -11.45 -1.51 -3.35
N ARG A 289 -12.22 -2.27 -2.56
CA ARG A 289 -12.25 -3.73 -2.70
C ARG A 289 -12.84 -4.18 -4.04
N GLU A 290 -13.86 -3.49 -4.52
CA GLU A 290 -14.45 -3.76 -5.84
C GLU A 290 -13.45 -3.46 -6.97
N ILE A 291 -12.77 -2.32 -6.92
CA ILE A 291 -11.73 -1.95 -7.88
C ILE A 291 -10.62 -3.00 -7.94
N VAL A 292 -10.09 -3.40 -6.79
CA VAL A 292 -9.03 -4.42 -6.76
C VAL A 292 -9.50 -5.77 -7.32
N ARG A 293 -10.76 -6.14 -7.11
CA ARG A 293 -11.31 -7.40 -7.63
C ARG A 293 -11.58 -7.37 -9.13
N SER A 294 -11.91 -6.21 -9.67
CA SER A 294 -12.37 -6.06 -11.07
C SER A 294 -11.29 -5.52 -12.01
N THR A 295 -10.15 -5.04 -11.49
CA THR A 295 -9.15 -4.37 -12.31
C THR A 295 -7.83 -5.14 -12.29
N SER A 296 -7.43 -5.65 -13.43
CA SER A 296 -6.15 -6.37 -13.59
C SER A 296 -4.97 -5.46 -13.22
N GLY A 297 -3.95 -6.05 -12.57
CA GLY A 297 -2.74 -5.35 -12.15
C GLY A 297 -2.91 -4.43 -10.94
N VAL A 298 -4.10 -4.41 -10.31
CA VAL A 298 -4.36 -3.67 -9.07
C VAL A 298 -4.39 -4.63 -7.88
N TYR A 299 -3.59 -4.34 -6.86
CA TYR A 299 -3.41 -5.19 -5.69
C TYR A 299 -3.61 -4.40 -4.41
N PHE A 300 -4.16 -5.02 -3.36
CA PHE A 300 -4.06 -4.46 -2.03
C PHE A 300 -2.63 -4.63 -1.51
N GLY A 301 -1.98 -3.50 -1.25
CA GLY A 301 -0.73 -3.47 -0.49
C GLY A 301 -0.99 -3.54 1.01
N TRP A 302 -2.02 -2.84 1.48
CA TRP A 302 -2.38 -2.80 2.88
C TRP A 302 -3.86 -2.50 3.09
N ASN A 303 -4.50 -3.23 3.98
CA ASN A 303 -5.91 -3.07 4.36
C ASN A 303 -6.10 -2.88 5.87
N GLY A 304 -5.02 -2.69 6.62
CA GLY A 304 -5.06 -2.57 8.09
C GLY A 304 -5.50 -1.21 8.62
N ALA A 305 -5.67 -0.22 7.74
CA ALA A 305 -5.96 1.16 8.15
C ALA A 305 -7.25 1.31 8.98
N TYR A 306 -8.26 0.49 8.72
CA TYR A 306 -9.56 0.59 9.38
C TYR A 306 -9.52 0.27 10.89
N ASN A 307 -8.54 -0.50 11.35
CA ASN A 307 -8.45 -0.90 12.77
C ASN A 307 -7.44 -0.06 13.58
N LEU A 308 -6.79 0.92 12.96
CA LEU A 308 -5.80 1.77 13.63
C LEU A 308 -6.42 2.57 14.78
N ILE A 309 -7.69 3.00 14.64
CA ILE A 309 -8.42 3.70 15.71
C ILE A 309 -8.51 2.83 16.96
N ALA A 310 -8.98 1.60 16.81
CA ALA A 310 -9.13 0.67 17.92
C ALA A 310 -7.80 0.29 18.60
N ARG A 311 -6.69 0.42 17.86
CA ARG A 311 -5.33 0.15 18.33
C ARG A 311 -4.59 1.39 18.85
N GLY A 312 -5.22 2.56 18.82
CA GLY A 312 -4.58 3.81 19.23
C GLY A 312 -3.45 4.25 18.30
N LEU A 313 -3.48 3.86 17.02
CA LEU A 313 -2.41 4.13 16.06
C LEU A 313 -2.77 5.24 15.06
N MET A 314 -3.64 6.16 15.48
CA MET A 314 -3.87 7.39 14.72
C MET A 314 -2.83 8.47 15.09
N ARG A 315 -2.70 9.49 14.24
CA ARG A 315 -1.76 10.58 14.43
C ARG A 315 -1.89 11.28 15.80
N SER A 316 -3.10 11.39 16.31
CA SER A 316 -3.41 11.93 17.65
C SER A 316 -2.63 11.25 18.78
N HIS A 317 -2.23 10.00 18.60
CA HIS A 317 -1.38 9.29 19.56
C HIS A 317 0.06 9.83 19.59
N ASP A 318 0.62 10.16 18.43
CA ASP A 318 1.98 10.69 18.34
C ASP A 318 2.03 12.21 18.65
N PHE A 319 0.95 12.92 18.41
CA PHE A 319 0.84 14.37 18.55
C PHE A 319 -0.40 14.75 19.37
N PRO A 320 -0.48 14.41 20.67
CA PRO A 320 -1.70 14.63 21.47
C PRO A 320 -2.05 16.11 21.66
N ASN A 321 -1.08 17.02 21.53
CA ASN A 321 -1.25 18.45 21.72
C ASN A 321 -1.19 19.24 20.40
N ASP A 322 -1.26 18.56 19.25
CA ASP A 322 -1.25 19.22 17.95
C ASP A 322 -2.56 19.99 17.75
N PRO A 323 -2.53 21.35 17.63
CA PRO A 323 -3.74 22.12 17.38
C PRO A 323 -4.40 21.81 16.04
N ASP A 324 -3.62 21.25 15.08
CA ASP A 324 -4.10 20.77 13.79
C ASP A 324 -4.68 19.34 13.86
N ASN A 325 -4.87 18.79 15.06
CA ASN A 325 -5.43 17.47 15.33
C ASN A 325 -6.91 17.33 14.89
N VAL A 326 -7.44 18.34 14.23
CA VAL A 326 -8.74 18.29 13.54
C VAL A 326 -8.77 17.32 12.36
N ASN A 327 -7.61 16.90 11.87
CA ASN A 327 -7.49 15.97 10.73
C ASN A 327 -7.16 14.56 11.20
N ARG A 328 -8.15 13.90 11.76
CA ARG A 328 -8.05 12.62 12.46
C ARG A 328 -8.01 11.39 11.54
N SER A 329 -7.83 11.59 10.24
CA SER A 329 -7.69 10.50 9.25
C SER A 329 -6.23 10.12 8.99
N HIS A 330 -5.26 10.74 9.67
CA HIS A 330 -3.85 10.41 9.53
C HIS A 330 -3.40 9.39 10.59
N TYR A 331 -2.37 8.63 10.24
CA TYR A 331 -1.89 7.54 11.08
C TYR A 331 -0.73 7.99 11.98
N SER A 332 -0.53 7.29 13.09
CA SER A 332 0.73 7.37 13.84
C SER A 332 1.89 6.86 12.98
N GLN A 333 3.11 7.16 13.36
CA GLN A 333 4.27 6.62 12.64
C GLN A 333 4.30 5.09 12.63
N GLN A 334 3.88 4.45 13.72
CA GLN A 334 3.74 2.99 13.74
C GLN A 334 2.72 2.52 12.68
N GLY A 335 1.59 3.20 12.52
CA GLY A 335 0.63 2.89 11.47
C GLY A 335 1.22 3.03 10.07
N TYR A 336 2.01 4.07 9.82
CA TYR A 336 2.74 4.21 8.55
C TYR A 336 3.82 3.14 8.36
N ASN A 337 4.55 2.77 9.39
CA ASN A 337 5.55 1.70 9.29
C ASN A 337 4.89 0.36 8.93
N GLU A 338 3.74 0.04 9.53
CA GLU A 338 2.96 -1.14 9.16
C GLU A 338 2.44 -1.09 7.71
N MET A 339 1.95 0.07 7.27
CA MET A 339 1.54 0.30 5.88
C MET A 339 2.71 0.04 4.92
N GLY A 340 3.86 0.66 5.16
CA GLY A 340 5.04 0.52 4.32
C GLY A 340 5.52 -0.92 4.23
N THR A 341 5.67 -1.58 5.37
CA THR A 341 6.06 -2.99 5.45
C THR A 341 5.10 -3.88 4.66
N ALA A 342 3.79 -3.74 4.86
CA ALA A 342 2.79 -4.56 4.17
C ALA A 342 2.79 -4.31 2.65
N MET A 343 2.88 -3.06 2.22
CA MET A 343 2.96 -2.71 0.80
C MET A 343 4.23 -3.28 0.15
N ALA A 344 5.36 -3.28 0.85
CA ALA A 344 6.61 -3.87 0.37
C ALA A 344 6.51 -5.39 0.19
N VAL A 345 5.79 -6.08 1.09
CA VAL A 345 5.50 -7.52 0.95
C VAL A 345 4.79 -7.82 -0.37
N VAL A 346 3.76 -7.04 -0.69
CA VAL A 346 3.02 -7.20 -1.95
C VAL A 346 3.89 -6.81 -3.14
N ALA A 347 4.58 -5.66 -3.06
CA ALA A 347 5.46 -5.20 -4.12
C ALA A 347 6.54 -6.23 -4.48
N SER A 348 7.16 -6.84 -3.47
CA SER A 348 8.19 -7.87 -3.68
C SER A 348 7.66 -9.11 -4.42
N ALA A 349 6.37 -9.39 -4.32
CA ALA A 349 5.75 -10.52 -5.00
C ALA A 349 5.31 -10.20 -6.43
N VAL A 350 4.76 -8.99 -6.66
CA VAL A 350 4.09 -8.65 -7.93
C VAL A 350 4.93 -7.80 -8.86
N ALA A 351 5.80 -6.93 -8.34
CA ALA A 351 6.63 -6.05 -9.17
C ALA A 351 7.85 -6.78 -9.78
N ILE A 352 8.25 -7.92 -9.23
CA ILE A 352 9.42 -8.69 -9.69
C ILE A 352 9.01 -9.81 -10.65
N GLY A 353 7.80 -10.32 -10.53
CA GLY A 353 7.30 -11.43 -11.37
C GLY A 353 6.80 -11.04 -12.76
N ASN A 354 6.78 -9.77 -13.10
CA ASN A 354 6.30 -9.24 -14.39
C ASN A 354 7.42 -8.82 -15.37
N SER A 355 8.66 -9.21 -15.08
CA SER A 355 9.82 -8.97 -15.96
C SER A 355 10.02 -10.11 -16.95
#